data_83511d286d3fd806ae600b52b3c5177c
#
_entry.id   83511d286d3fd806ae600b52b3c5177c
#
_cell.length_a   1.000
_cell.length_b   1.000
_cell.length_c   1.000
_cell.angle_alpha   90.00
_cell.angle_beta   90.00
_cell.angle_gamma   90.00
#
_symmetry.space_group_name_H-M   'P 1'
#
loop_
_entity.id
_entity.type
_entity.pdbx_description
1 polymer ?
#
loop_
_entity_poly.entity_id
_entity_poly.type
_entity_poly.pdbx_seq_one_letter_code
_entity_poly.pdbx_strand_id
1 'polypeptide(L)'
;MICPACGGNVYSNRDCDRCGITYGDMIGSIRHDSMRELIAKDTLSPSDELALANELRGSSFLVPATFIGGRLNVMVSEDEKGRIYIMLFTDRGEYDKNQMNHNPVTNPFDEVLDLLEERFEGFVINVNSEAFVVGR
;
A
#
# COMPACT_ATOMS: atom_id res chain seq x y z
N MET A 1 -2.31 -12.30 0.99
CA MET A 1 -2.22 -11.03 1.73
C MET A 1 -2.13 -11.28 3.22
N ILE A 2 -1.76 -10.29 3.98
CA ILE A 2 -1.64 -10.39 5.43
C ILE A 2 -2.83 -9.70 6.09
N CYS A 3 -3.50 -10.41 7.02
CA CYS A 3 -4.63 -9.84 7.76
C CYS A 3 -4.15 -8.69 8.66
N PRO A 4 -4.71 -7.48 8.53
CA PRO A 4 -4.29 -6.35 9.37
C PRO A 4 -4.69 -6.48 10.84
N ALA A 5 -5.62 -7.37 11.18
CA ALA A 5 -6.08 -7.56 12.54
C ALA A 5 -5.23 -8.57 13.33
N CYS A 6 -4.84 -9.69 12.72
CA CYS A 6 -4.14 -10.76 13.43
C CYS A 6 -2.77 -11.15 12.85
N GLY A 7 -2.40 -10.61 11.70
CA GLY A 7 -1.13 -10.93 11.04
C GLY A 7 -1.10 -12.28 10.30
N GLY A 8 -2.21 -12.99 10.24
CA GLY A 8 -2.28 -14.27 9.54
C GLY A 8 -2.32 -14.12 8.03
N ASN A 9 -1.98 -15.20 7.32
CA ASN A 9 -2.09 -15.22 5.87
C ASN A 9 -3.55 -15.42 5.43
N VAL A 10 -3.98 -14.64 4.46
CA VAL A 10 -5.34 -14.70 3.91
C VAL A 10 -5.25 -14.72 2.39
N TYR A 11 -6.07 -15.54 1.75
CA TYR A 11 -6.23 -15.47 0.30
C TYR A 11 -6.98 -14.19 -0.07
N SER A 12 -6.64 -13.64 -1.22
CA SER A 12 -7.29 -12.43 -1.74
C SER A 12 -8.81 -12.57 -1.77
N ASN A 13 -9.52 -11.55 -1.33
CA ASN A 13 -10.99 -11.44 -1.34
C ASN A 13 -11.72 -12.40 -0.37
N ARG A 14 -11.02 -12.96 0.59
CA ARG A 14 -11.63 -13.86 1.57
C ARG A 14 -11.55 -13.29 2.98
N ASP A 15 -12.49 -13.74 3.81
CA ASP A 15 -12.46 -13.44 5.24
C ASP A 15 -11.29 -14.18 5.89
N CYS A 16 -10.80 -13.65 7.01
CA CYS A 16 -9.71 -14.29 7.73
C CYS A 16 -10.22 -15.50 8.53
N ASP A 17 -9.71 -16.68 8.21
CA ASP A 17 -10.07 -17.93 8.91
C ASP A 17 -9.57 -17.93 10.35
N ARG A 18 -8.54 -17.15 10.64
CA ARG A 18 -7.89 -17.18 11.96
C ARG A 18 -8.59 -16.31 12.99
N CYS A 19 -8.99 -15.08 12.63
CA CYS A 19 -9.62 -14.16 13.57
C CYS A 19 -11.07 -13.79 13.22
N GLY A 20 -11.54 -14.22 12.06
CA GLY A 20 -12.94 -14.04 11.66
C GLY A 20 -13.29 -12.69 11.07
N ILE A 21 -12.32 -11.76 10.93
CA ILE A 21 -12.59 -10.45 10.31
C ILE A 21 -12.97 -10.65 8.85
N THR A 22 -13.99 -9.92 8.38
CA THR A 22 -14.40 -9.98 6.98
C THR A 22 -13.40 -9.26 6.08
N TYR A 23 -13.35 -9.63 4.81
CA TYR A 23 -12.53 -8.94 3.83
C TYR A 23 -12.87 -7.45 3.75
N GLY A 24 -14.16 -7.12 3.74
CA GLY A 24 -14.60 -5.71 3.71
C GLY A 24 -14.11 -4.91 4.92
N ASP A 25 -14.16 -5.51 6.10
CA ASP A 25 -13.67 -4.86 7.33
C ASP A 25 -12.15 -4.74 7.33
N MET A 26 -11.41 -5.72 6.79
CA MET A 26 -9.96 -5.60 6.62
C MET A 26 -9.60 -4.38 5.77
N ILE A 27 -10.24 -4.26 4.61
CA ILE A 27 -9.97 -3.16 3.68
C ILE A 27 -10.38 -1.83 4.30
N GLY A 28 -11.53 -1.77 4.95
CA GLY A 28 -12.05 -0.56 5.60
C GLY A 28 -11.23 -0.11 6.81
N SER A 29 -10.48 -1.00 7.44
CA SER A 29 -9.63 -0.68 8.59
C SER A 29 -8.34 0.05 8.20
N ILE A 30 -7.94 -0.01 6.92
CA ILE A 30 -6.73 0.66 6.45
C ILE A 30 -7.03 2.15 6.29
N ARG A 31 -6.47 2.96 7.19
CA ARG A 31 -6.58 4.43 7.19
C ARG A 31 -5.31 5.01 7.81
N HIS A 32 -4.75 6.01 7.17
CA HIS A 32 -3.51 6.65 7.62
C HIS A 32 -3.65 8.19 7.53
N ASP A 33 -4.50 8.76 8.37
CA ASP A 33 -4.80 10.20 8.31
C ASP A 33 -3.57 11.06 8.61
N SER A 34 -2.79 10.72 9.65
CA SER A 34 -1.58 11.48 9.98
C SER A 34 -0.49 11.34 8.93
N MET A 35 -0.36 10.16 8.31
CA MET A 35 0.57 9.95 7.19
C MET A 35 0.17 10.83 6.00
N ARG A 36 -1.12 10.95 5.70
CA ARG A 36 -1.61 11.79 4.61
C ARG A 36 -1.30 13.27 4.86
N GLU A 37 -1.40 13.72 6.10
CA GLU A 37 -1.00 15.09 6.45
C GLU A 37 0.48 15.34 6.17
N LEU A 38 1.34 14.36 6.48
CA LEU A 38 2.77 14.46 6.23
C LEU A 38 3.08 14.51 4.73
N ILE A 39 2.55 13.57 3.95
CA ILE A 39 2.85 13.48 2.52
C ILE A 39 2.20 14.58 1.69
N ALA A 40 1.24 15.31 2.25
CA ALA A 40 0.62 16.47 1.60
C ALA A 40 1.46 17.75 1.74
N LYS A 41 2.47 17.76 2.59
CA LYS A 41 3.36 18.93 2.76
C LYS A 41 4.26 19.13 1.54
N ASP A 42 4.47 20.36 1.15
CA ASP A 42 5.39 20.70 0.06
C ASP A 42 6.84 20.34 0.40
N THR A 43 7.21 20.49 1.66
CA THR A 43 8.56 20.21 2.13
C THR A 43 8.48 19.51 3.50
N LEU A 44 9.24 18.43 3.65
CA LEU A 44 9.33 17.72 4.91
C LEU A 44 10.56 18.18 5.70
N SER A 45 10.36 18.53 6.97
CA SER A 45 11.47 18.73 7.90
C SER A 45 12.13 17.39 8.26
N PRO A 46 13.35 17.37 8.84
CA PRO A 46 13.94 16.12 9.32
C PRO A 46 13.07 15.37 10.32
N SER A 47 12.32 16.07 11.18
CA SER A 47 11.40 15.42 12.11
C SER A 47 10.18 14.84 11.39
N ASP A 48 9.70 15.48 10.33
CA ASP A 48 8.62 14.96 9.49
C ASP A 48 9.05 13.68 8.75
N GLU A 49 10.26 13.67 8.22
CA GLU A 49 10.83 12.50 7.55
C GLU A 49 10.94 11.31 8.51
N LEU A 50 11.38 11.55 9.74
CA LEU A 50 11.49 10.52 10.76
C LEU A 50 10.10 9.98 11.15
N ALA A 51 9.13 10.88 11.34
CA ALA A 51 7.76 10.51 11.66
C ALA A 51 7.15 9.66 10.55
N LEU A 52 7.36 10.05 9.28
CA LEU A 52 6.88 9.30 8.13
C LEU A 52 7.52 7.91 8.06
N ALA A 53 8.83 7.81 8.24
CA ALA A 53 9.53 6.53 8.25
C ALA A 53 9.01 5.59 9.34
N ASN A 54 8.74 6.12 10.54
CA ASN A 54 8.19 5.34 11.63
C ASN A 54 6.76 4.86 11.35
N GLU A 55 5.93 5.72 10.75
CA GLU A 55 4.58 5.32 10.37
C GLU A 55 4.57 4.26 9.27
N LEU A 56 5.45 4.37 8.28
CA LEU A 56 5.56 3.37 7.22
C LEU A 56 5.87 1.98 7.76
N ARG A 57 6.81 1.88 8.70
CA ARG A 57 7.26 0.60 9.25
C ARG A 57 6.17 -0.20 9.94
N GLY A 58 5.25 0.47 10.60
CA GLY A 58 4.19 -0.19 11.37
C GLY A 58 2.87 -0.31 10.64
N SER A 59 2.81 0.10 9.38
CA SER A 59 1.55 0.29 8.66
C SER A 59 1.30 -0.77 7.61
N SER A 60 0.02 -1.12 7.45
CA SER A 60 -0.48 -1.89 6.31
C SER A 60 -1.12 -0.95 5.30
N PHE A 61 -0.98 -1.29 4.02
CA PHE A 61 -1.51 -0.50 2.91
C PHE A 61 -2.44 -1.34 2.04
N LEU A 62 -3.29 -0.66 1.28
CA LEU A 62 -4.00 -1.28 0.19
C LEU A 62 -3.10 -1.29 -1.04
N VAL A 63 -2.95 -2.46 -1.66
CA VAL A 63 -2.05 -2.66 -2.80
C VAL A 63 -2.84 -3.27 -3.94
N PRO A 64 -2.78 -2.68 -5.15
CA PRO A 64 -3.42 -3.28 -6.32
C PRO A 64 -2.58 -4.46 -6.80
N ALA A 65 -3.07 -5.67 -6.54
CA ALA A 65 -2.32 -6.87 -6.86
C ALA A 65 -3.24 -8.05 -7.12
N THR A 66 -2.73 -9.02 -7.86
CA THR A 66 -3.41 -10.29 -8.12
C THR A 66 -2.47 -11.45 -7.80
N PHE A 67 -3.04 -12.62 -7.52
CA PHE A 67 -2.26 -13.83 -7.36
C PHE A 67 -2.27 -14.61 -8.67
N ILE A 68 -1.09 -14.90 -9.21
CA ILE A 68 -0.92 -15.70 -10.42
C ILE A 68 0.11 -16.79 -10.11
N GLY A 69 -0.31 -18.07 -10.23
CA GLY A 69 0.59 -19.18 -9.93
C GLY A 69 1.13 -19.19 -8.51
N GLY A 70 0.35 -18.71 -7.53
CA GLY A 70 0.75 -18.63 -6.13
C GLY A 70 1.63 -17.43 -5.80
N ARG A 71 1.92 -16.56 -6.76
CA ARG A 71 2.72 -15.35 -6.56
C ARG A 71 1.87 -14.11 -6.58
N LEU A 72 2.25 -13.15 -5.75
CA LEU A 72 1.65 -11.83 -5.72
C LEU A 72 2.22 -10.98 -6.86
N ASN A 73 1.37 -10.56 -7.78
CA ASN A 73 1.75 -9.68 -8.89
C ASN A 73 1.15 -8.30 -8.63
N VAL A 74 2.01 -7.34 -8.32
CA VAL A 74 1.60 -5.97 -8.04
C VAL A 74 1.43 -5.19 -9.34
N MET A 75 0.45 -4.30 -9.35
CA MET A 75 0.31 -3.33 -10.43
C MET A 75 1.20 -2.14 -10.16
N VAL A 76 1.77 -1.59 -11.21
CA VAL A 76 2.75 -0.53 -11.10
C VAL A 76 2.28 0.75 -11.77
N SER A 77 2.85 1.86 -11.33
CA SER A 77 2.70 3.17 -11.97
C SER A 77 3.98 3.50 -12.71
N GLU A 78 3.85 4.08 -13.90
CA GLU A 78 4.98 4.49 -14.72
C GLU A 78 4.96 6.02 -14.86
N ASP A 79 6.10 6.68 -14.65
CA ASP A 79 6.22 8.13 -14.85
C ASP A 79 6.59 8.46 -16.30
N GLU A 80 6.74 9.76 -16.59
CA GLU A 80 7.04 10.27 -17.93
C GLU A 80 8.40 9.78 -18.47
N LYS A 81 9.30 9.39 -17.57
CA LYS A 81 10.65 8.91 -17.92
C LYS A 81 10.74 7.40 -18.03
N GLY A 82 9.60 6.69 -17.89
CA GLY A 82 9.55 5.25 -17.92
C GLY A 82 9.95 4.56 -16.63
N ARG A 83 10.11 5.31 -15.54
CA ARG A 83 10.42 4.75 -14.22
C ARG A 83 9.15 4.15 -13.61
N ILE A 84 9.27 3.00 -13.00
CA ILE A 84 8.13 2.28 -12.46
C ILE A 84 8.17 2.22 -10.94
N TYR A 85 6.98 2.34 -10.34
CA TYR A 85 6.79 2.39 -8.90
C TYR A 85 5.69 1.44 -8.47
N ILE A 86 5.86 0.80 -7.31
CA ILE A 86 4.78 0.04 -6.69
C ILE A 86 3.80 1.04 -6.07
N MET A 87 2.51 0.87 -6.36
CA MET A 87 1.47 1.77 -5.84
C MET A 87 1.00 1.32 -4.46
N LEU A 88 0.94 2.25 -3.52
CA LEU A 88 0.39 2.06 -2.18
C LEU A 88 -0.75 3.04 -1.95
N PHE A 89 -1.80 2.61 -1.28
CA PHE A 89 -2.95 3.45 -0.96
C PHE A 89 -3.22 3.45 0.53
N THR A 90 -3.46 4.62 1.08
CA THR A 90 -3.65 4.83 2.53
C THR A 90 -5.04 4.44 3.01
N ASP A 91 -6.02 4.38 2.10
CA ASP A 91 -7.40 4.04 2.43
C ASP A 91 -8.19 3.64 1.19
N ARG A 92 -9.38 3.12 1.41
CA ARG A 92 -10.27 2.65 0.35
C ARG A 92 -10.69 3.77 -0.61
N GLY A 93 -10.90 4.97 -0.10
CA GLY A 93 -11.29 6.11 -0.93
C GLY A 93 -10.24 6.45 -1.96
N GLU A 94 -8.97 6.43 -1.57
CA GLU A 94 -7.85 6.66 -2.49
C GLU A 94 -7.71 5.54 -3.51
N TYR A 95 -7.86 4.29 -3.08
CA TYR A 95 -7.81 3.15 -3.97
C TYR A 95 -8.89 3.24 -5.06
N ASP A 96 -10.10 3.59 -4.69
CA ASP A 96 -11.25 3.64 -5.60
C ASP A 96 -11.09 4.70 -6.69
N LYS A 97 -10.28 5.74 -6.47
CA LYS A 97 -9.99 6.77 -7.47
C LYS A 97 -9.31 6.22 -8.73
N ASN A 98 -8.67 5.06 -8.64
CA ASN A 98 -8.00 4.45 -9.78
C ASN A 98 -8.93 3.70 -10.72
N GLN A 99 -10.19 3.48 -10.33
CA GLN A 99 -11.16 2.74 -11.15
C GLN A 99 -10.65 1.37 -11.61
N MET A 100 -9.90 0.70 -10.75
CA MET A 100 -9.37 -0.63 -11.06
C MET A 100 -10.46 -1.69 -10.95
N ASN A 101 -10.41 -2.67 -11.85
CA ASN A 101 -11.41 -3.73 -11.95
C ASN A 101 -11.14 -4.91 -11.01
N HIS A 102 -10.27 -4.76 -10.03
CA HIS A 102 -9.97 -5.81 -9.07
C HIS A 102 -9.88 -5.22 -7.66
N ASN A 103 -10.05 -6.11 -6.69
CA ASN A 103 -10.03 -5.72 -5.30
C ASN A 103 -8.60 -5.60 -4.78
N PRO A 104 -8.33 -4.67 -3.85
CA PRO A 104 -7.00 -4.54 -3.28
C PRO A 104 -6.65 -5.71 -2.38
N VAL A 105 -5.36 -5.92 -2.16
CA VAL A 105 -4.86 -6.75 -1.06
C VAL A 105 -4.33 -5.85 0.03
N THR A 106 -4.32 -6.35 1.27
CA THR A 106 -3.70 -5.63 2.40
C THR A 106 -2.35 -6.26 2.70
N ASN A 107 -1.31 -5.45 2.78
CA ASN A 107 0.01 -5.92 3.17
C ASN A 107 0.72 -4.87 4.03
N PRO A 108 1.44 -5.30 5.08
CA PRO A 108 2.33 -4.40 5.80
C PRO A 108 3.45 -3.90 4.87
N PHE A 109 3.99 -2.73 5.17
CA PHE A 109 5.05 -2.14 4.35
C PHE A 109 6.26 -3.06 4.20
N ASP A 110 6.64 -3.77 5.26
CA ASP A 110 7.78 -4.69 5.23
C ASP A 110 7.60 -5.82 4.20
N GLU A 111 6.38 -6.35 4.08
CA GLU A 111 6.06 -7.36 3.07
C GLU A 111 6.11 -6.78 1.65
N VAL A 112 5.70 -5.54 1.49
CA VAL A 112 5.74 -4.86 0.19
C VAL A 112 7.19 -4.56 -0.21
N LEU A 113 8.06 -4.25 0.75
CA LEU A 113 9.49 -4.07 0.49
C LEU A 113 10.12 -5.31 -0.14
N ASP A 114 9.69 -6.51 0.27
CA ASP A 114 10.19 -7.76 -0.28
C ASP A 114 9.81 -7.95 -1.77
N LEU A 115 8.84 -7.21 -2.26
CA LEU A 115 8.44 -7.23 -3.67
C LEU A 115 9.27 -6.29 -4.54
N LEU A 116 10.15 -5.49 -3.94
CA LEU A 116 10.91 -4.47 -4.64
C LEU A 116 12.07 -5.07 -5.41
N GLU A 117 11.87 -5.25 -6.71
CA GLU A 117 12.90 -5.72 -7.64
C GLU A 117 13.76 -4.56 -8.15
N GLU A 118 14.90 -4.85 -8.76
CA GLU A 118 15.82 -3.83 -9.31
C GLU A 118 15.15 -2.90 -10.32
N ARG A 119 14.16 -3.39 -11.05
CA ARG A 119 13.43 -2.60 -12.06
C ARG A 119 12.56 -1.49 -11.46
N PHE A 120 12.26 -1.57 -10.16
CA PHE A 120 11.42 -0.57 -9.49
C PHE A 120 12.27 0.55 -8.90
N GLU A 121 11.83 1.79 -9.13
CA GLU A 121 12.45 2.97 -8.52
C GLU A 121 12.07 3.17 -7.06
N GLY A 122 10.96 2.60 -6.62
CA GLY A 122 10.45 2.70 -5.27
C GLY A 122 8.95 2.54 -5.23
N PHE A 123 8.32 3.32 -4.34
CA PHE A 123 6.88 3.31 -4.13
C PHE A 123 6.29 4.68 -4.42
N VAL A 124 5.02 4.72 -4.82
CA VAL A 124 4.23 5.95 -4.87
C VAL A 124 2.99 5.77 -4.02
N ILE A 125 2.78 6.66 -3.07
CA ILE A 125 1.65 6.65 -2.15
C ILE A 125 0.57 7.59 -2.68
N ASN A 126 -0.65 7.06 -2.84
CA ASN A 126 -1.82 7.82 -3.31
C ASN A 126 -1.55 8.54 -4.63
N VAL A 127 -1.29 7.78 -5.67
CA VAL A 127 -0.86 8.27 -6.99
C VAL A 127 -1.82 9.30 -7.61
N ASN A 128 -3.11 9.25 -7.27
CA ASN A 128 -4.11 10.19 -7.79
C ASN A 128 -4.35 11.41 -6.89
N SER A 129 -3.65 11.53 -5.79
CA SER A 129 -3.77 12.64 -4.84
C SER A 129 -2.40 13.20 -4.51
N GLU A 130 -1.82 12.84 -3.37
CA GLU A 130 -0.52 13.35 -2.94
C GLU A 130 0.62 12.89 -3.86
N ALA A 131 0.48 11.71 -4.45
CA ALA A 131 1.48 11.10 -5.34
C ALA A 131 2.90 11.15 -4.76
N PHE A 132 3.02 10.78 -3.49
CA PHE A 132 4.28 10.89 -2.76
C PHE A 132 5.21 9.72 -3.09
N VAL A 133 6.41 10.03 -3.58
CA VAL A 133 7.38 9.01 -3.97
C VAL A 133 8.31 8.69 -2.81
N VAL A 134 8.42 7.39 -2.50
CA VAL A 134 9.40 6.84 -1.57
C VAL A 134 10.44 6.12 -2.41
N GLY A 135 11.61 6.71 -2.57
CA GLY A 135 12.70 6.14 -3.36
C GLY A 135 13.37 4.96 -2.66
N ARG A 136 14.11 4.21 -3.45
CA ARG A 136 14.91 3.10 -2.95
C ARG A 136 16.00 3.56 -2.01
#